data_3c208ca9e07460c97af8c7687be07a51
#
_entry.id   3c208ca9e07460c97af8c7687be07a51
#
_cell.length_a   1.000
_cell.length_b   1.000
_cell.length_c   1.000
_cell.angle_alpha   90.00
_cell.angle_beta   90.00
_cell.angle_gamma   90.00
#
_symmetry.space_group_name_H-M   'P 1'
#
loop_
_entity.id
_entity.type
_entity.pdbx_description
1 polymer ?
#
loop_
_entity_poly.entity_id
_entity_poly.type
_entity_poly.pdbx_seq_one_letter_code
_entity_poly.pdbx_strand_id
1 'polypeptide(L)'
;MSALDQLPSFTPGARTMLGDEVYGSLQQSILDGTFPPDARINAGELARHFAVSPTPVREALARLESDGLVEKLPLRGYRTTDLLDRRRLGELFELRLLLEPGTAASAAERRSASDVADLTKEVKAGRSAVGEDDAYRLLSQHDVRLHDLVFRSAQNETVRQAYARTHCHLHTFRLAYTGAYVTDTVDEHAAVAEAISAGDANAAADAMRTHIEHSRDRLMRVID
;
A
#
# COMPACT_ATOMS: atom_id res chain seq x y z
N MET A 1 -9.17 0.68 -26.53
CA MET A 1 -9.01 1.90 -25.70
C MET A 1 -7.63 1.82 -25.07
N SER A 2 -6.83 2.87 -25.14
CA SER A 2 -5.51 2.90 -24.48
C SER A 2 -5.69 3.03 -22.98
N ALA A 3 -4.76 2.46 -22.17
CA ALA A 3 -4.72 2.68 -20.72
C ALA A 3 -4.72 4.18 -20.36
N LEU A 4 -4.12 5.01 -21.23
CA LEU A 4 -4.12 6.47 -21.07
C LEU A 4 -5.52 7.09 -21.15
N ASP A 5 -6.44 6.50 -21.93
CA ASP A 5 -7.82 7.02 -22.08
C ASP A 5 -8.66 6.82 -20.80
N GLN A 6 -8.21 5.93 -19.90
CA GLN A 6 -8.88 5.59 -18.64
C GLN A 6 -8.34 6.36 -17.43
N LEU A 7 -7.24 7.10 -17.60
CA LEU A 7 -6.71 7.94 -16.54
C LEU A 7 -7.65 9.11 -16.21
N PRO A 8 -7.84 9.44 -14.92
CA PRO A 8 -8.61 10.60 -14.53
C PRO A 8 -7.94 11.88 -15.02
N SER A 9 -8.75 12.84 -15.47
CA SER A 9 -8.32 14.22 -15.72
C SER A 9 -8.34 15.02 -14.42
N PHE A 10 -7.36 15.92 -14.21
CA PHE A 10 -7.37 16.81 -13.05
C PHE A 10 -7.08 18.26 -13.46
N THR A 11 -7.49 19.20 -12.62
CA THR A 11 -7.20 20.62 -12.81
C THR A 11 -5.88 20.96 -12.12
N PRO A 12 -4.87 21.48 -12.83
CA PRO A 12 -3.56 21.74 -12.26
C PRO A 12 -3.59 22.74 -11.09
N GLY A 13 -3.00 22.32 -9.94
CA GLY A 13 -2.73 23.17 -8.79
C GLY A 13 -1.30 23.75 -8.77
N ALA A 14 -0.79 24.15 -7.59
CA ALA A 14 0.58 24.62 -7.45
C ALA A 14 1.63 23.52 -7.78
N ARG A 15 2.81 23.91 -8.26
CA ARG A 15 3.82 23.02 -8.88
C ARG A 15 4.22 21.77 -8.07
N THR A 16 4.27 21.88 -6.75
CA THR A 16 4.59 20.74 -5.85
C THR A 16 3.41 19.77 -5.75
N MET A 17 2.18 20.26 -5.80
CA MET A 17 0.96 19.47 -5.79
C MET A 17 0.77 18.66 -7.09
N LEU A 18 1.23 19.19 -8.23
CA LEU A 18 1.11 18.50 -9.53
C LEU A 18 1.89 17.20 -9.60
N GLY A 19 3.10 17.15 -9.03
CA GLY A 19 3.90 15.91 -8.96
C GLY A 19 3.22 14.85 -8.10
N ASP A 20 2.63 15.26 -6.96
CA ASP A 20 1.91 14.36 -6.06
C ASP A 20 0.59 13.88 -6.68
N GLU A 21 -0.14 14.74 -7.38
CA GLU A 21 -1.37 14.38 -8.08
C GLU A 21 -1.10 13.38 -9.22
N VAL A 22 -0.08 13.64 -10.04
CA VAL A 22 0.34 12.73 -11.11
C VAL A 22 0.80 11.38 -10.53
N TYR A 23 1.61 11.41 -9.46
CA TYR A 23 2.05 10.21 -8.77
C TYR A 23 0.86 9.39 -8.25
N GLY A 24 -0.06 10.02 -7.51
CA GLY A 24 -1.24 9.34 -6.95
C GLY A 24 -2.15 8.75 -8.03
N SER A 25 -2.39 9.50 -9.12
CA SER A 25 -3.18 9.02 -10.26
C SER A 25 -2.54 7.81 -10.95
N LEU A 26 -1.24 7.86 -11.22
CA LEU A 26 -0.53 6.75 -11.84
C LEU A 26 -0.43 5.54 -10.90
N GLN A 27 -0.13 5.76 -9.62
CA GLN A 27 -0.10 4.70 -8.61
C GLN A 27 -1.44 3.97 -8.56
N GLN A 28 -2.55 4.71 -8.46
CA GLN A 28 -3.89 4.12 -8.43
C GLN A 28 -4.17 3.31 -9.71
N SER A 29 -3.83 3.85 -10.88
CA SER A 29 -4.05 3.19 -12.16
C SER A 29 -3.19 1.92 -12.37
N ILE A 30 -2.06 1.82 -11.67
CA ILE A 30 -1.26 0.59 -11.63
C ILE A 30 -1.87 -0.42 -10.63
N LEU A 31 -2.38 0.06 -9.49
CA LEU A 31 -2.98 -0.79 -8.47
C LEU A 31 -4.30 -1.42 -8.94
N ASP A 32 -5.12 -0.66 -9.67
CA ASP A 32 -6.42 -1.12 -10.19
C ASP A 32 -6.32 -1.86 -11.54
N GLY A 33 -5.10 -2.02 -12.09
CA GLY A 33 -4.84 -2.74 -13.33
C GLY A 33 -5.17 -1.97 -14.61
N THR A 34 -5.53 -0.69 -14.54
CA THR A 34 -5.67 0.20 -15.71
C THR A 34 -4.37 0.21 -16.52
N PHE A 35 -3.22 0.26 -15.84
CA PHE A 35 -1.93 -0.11 -16.39
C PHE A 35 -1.59 -1.54 -15.97
N PRO A 36 -1.80 -2.55 -16.86
CA PRO A 36 -1.48 -3.93 -16.55
C PRO A 36 0.05 -4.14 -16.39
N PRO A 37 0.50 -5.28 -15.88
CA PRO A 37 1.92 -5.64 -15.87
C PRO A 37 2.53 -5.54 -17.28
N ASP A 38 3.80 -5.16 -17.37
CA ASP A 38 4.56 -4.96 -18.61
C ASP A 38 4.01 -3.85 -19.55
N ALA A 39 3.07 -3.02 -19.08
CA ALA A 39 2.53 -1.92 -19.86
C ALA A 39 3.58 -0.82 -20.07
N ARG A 40 3.77 -0.38 -21.31
CA ARG A 40 4.67 0.73 -21.62
C ARG A 40 4.10 2.07 -21.20
N ILE A 41 4.93 2.90 -20.59
CA ILE A 41 4.59 4.23 -20.12
C ILE A 41 5.52 5.25 -20.80
N ASN A 42 4.92 6.20 -21.52
CA ASN A 42 5.63 7.30 -22.16
C ASN A 42 5.38 8.60 -21.40
N ALA A 43 6.44 9.18 -20.82
CA ALA A 43 6.34 10.41 -20.05
C ALA A 43 5.80 11.61 -20.86
N GLY A 44 6.08 11.67 -22.17
CA GLY A 44 5.57 12.74 -23.05
C GLY A 44 4.07 12.61 -23.33
N GLU A 45 3.56 11.38 -23.44
CA GLU A 45 2.12 11.12 -23.60
C GLU A 45 1.37 11.42 -22.33
N LEU A 46 1.90 11.02 -21.16
CA LEU A 46 1.34 11.38 -19.86
C LEU A 46 1.30 12.89 -19.64
N ALA A 47 2.37 13.61 -19.99
CA ALA A 47 2.41 15.07 -19.85
C ALA A 47 1.32 15.75 -20.70
N ARG A 48 1.06 15.25 -21.90
CA ARG A 48 -0.04 15.72 -22.75
C ARG A 48 -1.41 15.36 -22.17
N HIS A 49 -1.57 14.13 -21.67
CA HIS A 49 -2.84 13.67 -21.08
C HIS A 49 -3.23 14.49 -19.84
N PHE A 50 -2.28 14.71 -18.92
CA PHE A 50 -2.50 15.50 -17.71
C PHE A 50 -2.44 17.02 -17.93
N ALA A 51 -2.16 17.48 -19.16
CA ALA A 51 -1.99 18.90 -19.50
C ALA A 51 -0.93 19.60 -18.63
N VAL A 52 0.17 18.92 -18.31
CA VAL A 52 1.28 19.42 -17.49
C VAL A 52 2.59 19.41 -18.25
N SER A 53 3.62 20.10 -17.72
CA SER A 53 4.98 20.00 -18.26
C SER A 53 5.56 18.58 -18.00
N PRO A 54 6.59 18.16 -18.75
CA PRO A 54 7.21 16.85 -18.53
C PRO A 54 7.89 16.65 -17.16
N THR A 55 8.18 17.73 -16.43
CA THR A 55 8.92 17.68 -15.16
C THR A 55 8.12 16.94 -14.06
N PRO A 56 6.90 17.34 -13.69
CA PRO A 56 6.13 16.62 -12.65
C PRO A 56 5.87 15.16 -13.01
N VAL A 57 5.70 14.83 -14.29
CA VAL A 57 5.55 13.45 -14.75
C VAL A 57 6.82 12.63 -14.52
N ARG A 58 7.99 13.19 -14.83
CA ARG A 58 9.28 12.50 -14.59
C ARG A 58 9.55 12.32 -13.10
N GLU A 59 9.19 13.30 -12.27
CA GLU A 59 9.30 13.21 -10.81
C GLU A 59 8.39 12.08 -10.28
N ALA A 60 7.13 12.03 -10.73
CA ALA A 60 6.19 10.97 -10.38
C ALA A 60 6.70 9.58 -10.82
N LEU A 61 7.19 9.45 -12.06
CA LEU A 61 7.73 8.18 -12.57
C LEU A 61 8.99 7.74 -11.82
N ALA A 62 9.87 8.67 -11.41
CA ALA A 62 11.04 8.33 -10.60
C ALA A 62 10.65 7.83 -9.19
N ARG A 63 9.59 8.37 -8.60
CA ARG A 63 9.03 7.87 -7.34
C ARG A 63 8.42 6.48 -7.53
N LEU A 64 7.62 6.26 -8.56
CA LEU A 64 7.06 4.95 -8.88
C LEU A 64 8.14 3.89 -9.18
N GLU A 65 9.28 4.31 -9.77
CA GLU A 65 10.45 3.45 -9.96
C GLU A 65 11.09 3.08 -8.62
N SER A 66 11.22 4.04 -7.71
CA SER A 66 11.70 3.79 -6.34
C SER A 66 10.77 2.84 -5.57
N ASP A 67 9.46 2.94 -5.80
CA ASP A 67 8.43 2.08 -5.19
C ASP A 67 8.39 0.68 -5.84
N GLY A 68 9.14 0.44 -6.91
CA GLY A 68 9.16 -0.82 -7.65
C GLY A 68 7.91 -1.08 -8.49
N LEU A 69 7.08 -0.06 -8.74
CA LEU A 69 5.86 -0.17 -9.56
C LEU A 69 6.12 -0.02 -11.06
N VAL A 70 7.17 0.71 -11.40
CA VAL A 70 7.63 0.84 -12.79
C VAL A 70 9.13 0.64 -12.84
N GLU A 71 9.63 0.31 -14.03
CA GLU A 71 11.07 0.27 -14.33
C GLU A 71 11.39 1.14 -15.53
N LYS A 72 12.55 1.78 -15.50
CA LYS A 72 13.04 2.63 -16.59
C LYS A 72 13.71 1.78 -17.66
N LEU A 73 13.21 1.91 -18.88
CA LEU A 73 13.82 1.26 -20.06
C LEU A 73 14.79 2.25 -20.75
N PRO A 74 16.07 1.88 -20.97
CA PRO A 74 16.99 2.74 -21.68
C PRO A 74 16.45 3.16 -23.04
N LEU A 75 16.35 4.46 -23.28
CA LEU A 75 15.86 5.10 -24.52
C LEU A 75 14.37 4.75 -24.91
N ARG A 76 13.63 4.06 -24.05
CA ARG A 76 12.28 3.58 -24.35
C ARG A 76 11.20 4.02 -23.36
N GLY A 77 11.54 4.89 -22.40
CA GLY A 77 10.61 5.35 -21.36
C GLY A 77 10.55 4.43 -20.15
N TYR A 78 9.36 4.09 -19.71
CA TYR A 78 9.12 3.22 -18.56
C TYR A 78 8.17 2.08 -18.93
N ARG A 79 8.11 1.07 -18.08
CA ARG A 79 7.05 0.06 -18.09
C ARG A 79 6.67 -0.31 -16.66
N THR A 80 5.46 -0.78 -16.46
CA THR A 80 5.01 -1.35 -15.18
C THR A 80 5.76 -2.66 -14.92
N THR A 81 6.14 -2.87 -13.66
CA THR A 81 6.78 -4.12 -13.24
C THR A 81 5.81 -5.29 -13.28
N ASP A 82 6.32 -6.51 -13.36
CA ASP A 82 5.55 -7.74 -13.22
C ASP A 82 4.88 -7.82 -11.83
N LEU A 83 3.83 -8.61 -11.73
CA LEU A 83 3.27 -9.01 -10.44
C LEU A 83 4.24 -9.94 -9.71
N LEU A 84 4.13 -10.00 -8.39
CA LEU A 84 4.88 -10.97 -7.61
C LEU A 84 4.43 -12.38 -7.99
N ASP A 85 5.38 -13.25 -8.29
CA ASP A 85 5.15 -14.68 -8.38
C ASP A 85 5.01 -15.32 -6.98
N ARG A 86 4.60 -16.57 -6.92
CA ARG A 86 4.40 -17.33 -5.67
C ARG A 86 5.65 -17.32 -4.78
N ARG A 87 6.85 -17.46 -5.37
CA ARG A 87 8.12 -17.47 -4.63
C ARG A 87 8.40 -16.10 -4.00
N ARG A 88 8.34 -15.03 -4.79
CA ARG A 88 8.58 -13.66 -4.31
C ARG A 88 7.54 -13.21 -3.29
N LEU A 89 6.28 -13.62 -3.47
CA LEU A 89 5.25 -13.37 -2.47
C LEU A 89 5.58 -14.08 -1.16
N GLY A 90 6.01 -15.35 -1.21
CA GLY A 90 6.47 -16.09 -0.02
C GLY A 90 7.59 -15.38 0.71
N GLU A 91 8.66 -14.98 -0.01
CA GLU A 91 9.79 -14.24 0.54
C GLU A 91 9.36 -12.91 1.21
N LEU A 92 8.40 -12.20 0.60
CA LEU A 92 7.87 -10.96 1.18
C LEU A 92 7.11 -11.21 2.48
N PHE A 93 6.28 -12.26 2.55
CA PHE A 93 5.55 -12.62 3.76
C PHE A 93 6.46 -13.16 4.87
N GLU A 94 7.55 -13.87 4.52
CA GLU A 94 8.59 -14.24 5.49
C GLU A 94 9.19 -12.99 6.16
N LEU A 95 9.54 -11.97 5.37
CA LEU A 95 10.04 -10.70 5.92
C LEU A 95 8.99 -10.02 6.83
N ARG A 96 7.73 -9.99 6.42
CA ARG A 96 6.64 -9.43 7.22
C ARG A 96 6.52 -10.16 8.57
N LEU A 97 6.54 -11.49 8.57
CA LEU A 97 6.47 -12.31 9.78
C LEU A 97 7.68 -12.14 10.72
N LEU A 98 8.85 -11.80 10.17
CA LEU A 98 10.04 -11.49 10.96
C LEU A 98 9.94 -10.12 11.66
N LEU A 99 9.33 -9.12 11.03
CA LEU A 99 9.34 -7.75 11.51
C LEU A 99 8.06 -7.33 12.24
N GLU A 100 6.89 -7.61 11.67
CA GLU A 100 5.66 -6.99 12.12
C GLU A 100 5.12 -7.51 13.46
N PRO A 101 5.17 -8.82 13.80
CA PRO A 101 4.71 -9.29 15.10
C PRO A 101 5.52 -8.70 16.27
N GLY A 102 6.85 -8.66 16.16
CA GLY A 102 7.71 -8.05 17.16
C GLY A 102 7.52 -6.52 17.25
N THR A 103 7.21 -5.88 16.13
CA THR A 103 6.88 -4.46 16.09
C THR A 103 5.54 -4.19 16.79
N ALA A 104 4.51 -5.02 16.58
CA ALA A 104 3.22 -4.90 17.26
C ALA A 104 3.35 -5.09 18.77
N ALA A 105 4.17 -6.06 19.23
CA ALA A 105 4.50 -6.21 20.64
C ALA A 105 5.14 -4.94 21.22
N SER A 106 6.16 -4.41 20.55
CA SER A 106 6.83 -3.17 20.97
C SER A 106 5.89 -1.97 20.95
N ALA A 107 4.95 -1.91 19.99
CA ALA A 107 3.92 -0.88 19.96
C ALA A 107 3.01 -0.98 21.19
N ALA A 108 2.59 -2.17 21.59
CA ALA A 108 1.79 -2.39 22.79
C ALA A 108 2.51 -1.94 24.08
N GLU A 109 3.84 -2.12 24.16
CA GLU A 109 4.63 -1.68 25.30
C GLU A 109 4.85 -0.17 25.36
N ARG A 110 4.99 0.50 24.20
CA ARG A 110 5.47 1.90 24.10
C ARG A 110 4.41 2.91 23.71
N ARG A 111 3.20 2.46 23.33
CA ARG A 111 2.14 3.33 22.83
C ARG A 111 1.84 4.48 23.78
N SER A 112 1.63 5.66 23.23
CA SER A 112 1.05 6.81 23.91
C SER A 112 -0.48 6.81 23.83
N ALA A 113 -1.14 7.68 24.60
CA ALA A 113 -2.58 7.88 24.46
C ALA A 113 -2.98 8.41 23.08
N SER A 114 -2.12 9.19 22.42
CA SER A 114 -2.38 9.64 21.04
C SER A 114 -2.29 8.50 20.03
N ASP A 115 -1.36 7.55 20.21
CA ASP A 115 -1.26 6.38 19.31
C ASP A 115 -2.53 5.51 19.41
N VAL A 116 -3.05 5.28 20.62
CA VAL A 116 -4.33 4.57 20.83
C VAL A 116 -5.49 5.29 20.15
N ALA A 117 -5.57 6.62 20.24
CA ALA A 117 -6.60 7.40 19.58
C ALA A 117 -6.51 7.31 18.06
N ASP A 118 -5.31 7.39 17.50
CA ASP A 118 -5.06 7.29 16.07
C ASP A 118 -5.40 5.89 15.52
N LEU A 119 -4.99 4.81 16.22
CA LEU A 119 -5.34 3.43 15.87
C LEU A 119 -6.86 3.21 15.90
N THR A 120 -7.53 3.70 16.95
CA THR A 120 -8.99 3.61 17.08
C THR A 120 -9.71 4.32 15.91
N LYS A 121 -9.23 5.52 15.56
CA LYS A 121 -9.75 6.30 14.44
C LYS A 121 -9.56 5.56 13.12
N GLU A 122 -8.39 4.97 12.91
CA GLU A 122 -8.08 4.26 11.67
C GLU A 122 -8.90 2.97 11.52
N VAL A 123 -9.09 2.19 12.58
CA VAL A 123 -9.98 1.01 12.57
C VAL A 123 -11.42 1.43 12.25
N LYS A 124 -11.90 2.53 12.83
CA LYS A 124 -13.24 3.05 12.50
C LYS A 124 -13.35 3.44 11.02
N ALA A 125 -12.32 4.06 10.45
CA ALA A 125 -12.28 4.41 9.03
C ALA A 125 -12.30 3.15 8.15
N GLY A 126 -11.53 2.11 8.50
CA GLY A 126 -11.56 0.82 7.80
C GLY A 126 -12.95 0.16 7.83
N ARG A 127 -13.60 0.12 8.98
CA ARG A 127 -14.98 -0.40 9.11
C ARG A 127 -15.99 0.37 8.26
N SER A 128 -15.84 1.68 8.14
CA SER A 128 -16.71 2.51 7.30
C SER A 128 -16.51 2.28 5.80
N ALA A 129 -15.39 1.71 5.37
CA ALA A 129 -15.11 1.37 3.98
C ALA A 129 -15.80 0.07 3.53
N VAL A 130 -16.24 -0.76 4.48
CA VAL A 130 -16.92 -2.03 4.17
C VAL A 130 -18.27 -1.75 3.50
N GLY A 131 -18.46 -2.30 2.30
CA GLY A 131 -19.70 -2.14 1.54
C GLY A 131 -19.76 -0.92 0.63
N GLU A 132 -18.73 -0.07 0.62
CA GLU A 132 -18.61 1.04 -0.34
C GLU A 132 -18.24 0.53 -1.75
N ASP A 133 -18.64 1.24 -2.78
CA ASP A 133 -18.29 0.90 -4.17
C ASP A 133 -16.76 0.88 -4.38
N ASP A 134 -16.03 1.75 -3.67
CA ASP A 134 -14.57 1.86 -3.67
C ASP A 134 -13.88 1.09 -2.53
N ALA A 135 -14.54 0.09 -1.93
CA ALA A 135 -14.07 -0.61 -0.74
C ALA A 135 -12.61 -1.09 -0.86
N TYR A 136 -12.22 -1.60 -2.02
CA TYR A 136 -10.86 -2.07 -2.23
C TYR A 136 -9.81 -0.95 -2.15
N ARG A 137 -10.05 0.18 -2.79
CA ARG A 137 -9.17 1.35 -2.73
C ARG A 137 -9.09 1.92 -1.30
N LEU A 138 -10.23 1.98 -0.62
CA LEU A 138 -10.29 2.43 0.77
C LEU A 138 -9.56 1.46 1.70
N LEU A 139 -9.68 0.15 1.48
CA LEU A 139 -8.95 -0.87 2.22
C LEU A 139 -7.43 -0.74 2.01
N SER A 140 -6.96 -0.57 0.78
CA SER A 140 -5.53 -0.45 0.51
C SER A 140 -4.91 0.76 1.22
N GLN A 141 -5.62 1.87 1.26
CA GLN A 141 -5.21 3.06 2.00
C GLN A 141 -5.25 2.86 3.52
N HIS A 142 -6.29 2.18 4.02
CA HIS A 142 -6.43 1.81 5.42
C HIS A 142 -5.28 0.91 5.88
N ASP A 143 -4.98 -0.12 5.12
CA ASP A 143 -3.93 -1.10 5.40
C ASP A 143 -2.56 -0.42 5.56
N VAL A 144 -2.17 0.42 4.59
CA VAL A 144 -0.92 1.20 4.66
C VAL A 144 -0.87 2.08 5.91
N ARG A 145 -1.98 2.80 6.22
CA ARG A 145 -2.02 3.70 7.38
C ARG A 145 -1.99 2.95 8.70
N LEU A 146 -2.72 1.84 8.82
CA LEU A 146 -2.74 1.04 10.05
C LEU A 146 -1.34 0.49 10.37
N HIS A 147 -0.70 -0.15 9.38
CA HIS A 147 0.64 -0.69 9.57
C HIS A 147 1.66 0.42 9.91
N ASP A 148 1.62 1.58 9.24
CA ASP A 148 2.49 2.70 9.60
C ASP A 148 2.24 3.21 11.02
N LEU A 149 0.98 3.26 11.49
CA LEU A 149 0.64 3.59 12.88
C LEU A 149 1.24 2.60 13.87
N VAL A 150 1.16 1.29 13.60
CA VAL A 150 1.79 0.25 14.44
C VAL A 150 3.30 0.45 14.50
N PHE A 151 3.97 0.64 13.36
CA PHE A 151 5.41 0.89 13.32
C PHE A 151 5.80 2.19 14.04
N ARG A 152 5.03 3.25 13.91
CA ARG A 152 5.25 4.52 14.62
C ARG A 152 5.11 4.34 16.12
N SER A 153 4.06 3.65 16.58
CA SER A 153 3.81 3.38 18.00
C SER A 153 4.90 2.53 18.66
N ALA A 154 5.58 1.68 17.87
CA ALA A 154 6.73 0.90 18.34
C ALA A 154 7.99 1.75 18.61
N GLN A 155 8.01 3.02 18.17
CA GLN A 155 9.11 3.98 18.40
C GLN A 155 10.49 3.47 17.96
N ASN A 156 10.53 2.68 16.85
CA ASN A 156 11.76 2.21 16.22
C ASN A 156 11.83 2.67 14.77
N GLU A 157 12.35 3.88 14.58
CA GLU A 157 12.40 4.51 13.25
C GLU A 157 13.25 3.72 12.24
N THR A 158 14.30 3.01 12.70
CA THR A 158 15.13 2.17 11.82
C THR A 158 14.32 1.02 11.21
N VAL A 159 13.55 0.32 12.03
CA VAL A 159 12.68 -0.79 11.57
C VAL A 159 11.56 -0.23 10.68
N ARG A 160 10.94 0.89 11.07
CA ARG A 160 9.90 1.56 10.29
C ARG A 160 10.39 1.93 8.89
N GLN A 161 11.58 2.56 8.78
CA GLN A 161 12.16 2.92 7.48
C GLN A 161 12.56 1.70 6.64
N ALA A 162 13.11 0.66 7.28
CA ALA A 162 13.46 -0.58 6.58
C ALA A 162 12.20 -1.24 5.98
N TYR A 163 11.12 -1.32 6.76
CA TYR A 163 9.84 -1.86 6.29
C TYR A 163 9.22 -1.01 5.18
N ALA A 164 9.19 0.31 5.34
CA ALA A 164 8.64 1.22 4.34
C ALA A 164 9.30 1.07 2.96
N ARG A 165 10.61 0.80 2.91
CA ARG A 165 11.36 0.57 1.66
C ARG A 165 10.98 -0.73 0.94
N THR A 166 10.27 -1.63 1.57
CA THR A 166 9.81 -2.87 0.92
C THR A 166 8.62 -2.63 0.00
N HIS A 167 7.89 -1.53 0.21
CA HIS A 167 6.65 -1.19 -0.49
C HIS A 167 5.66 -2.38 -0.57
N CYS A 168 5.70 -3.26 0.45
CA CYS A 168 5.00 -4.54 0.44
C CYS A 168 3.50 -4.40 0.17
N HIS A 169 2.85 -3.38 0.75
CA HIS A 169 1.42 -3.13 0.54
C HIS A 169 1.10 -2.86 -0.94
N LEU A 170 1.92 -2.05 -1.63
CA LEU A 170 1.72 -1.76 -3.05
C LEU A 170 1.77 -3.03 -3.90
N HIS A 171 2.73 -3.91 -3.62
CA HIS A 171 2.89 -5.16 -4.36
C HIS A 171 1.78 -6.17 -4.06
N THR A 172 1.35 -6.29 -2.80
CA THR A 172 0.27 -7.22 -2.41
C THR A 172 -1.08 -6.77 -2.95
N PHE A 173 -1.38 -5.47 -2.93
CA PHE A 173 -2.64 -4.96 -3.47
C PHE A 173 -2.75 -5.07 -5.00
N ARG A 174 -1.66 -5.15 -5.74
CA ARG A 174 -1.69 -5.42 -7.19
C ARG A 174 -2.14 -6.85 -7.54
N LEU A 175 -2.04 -7.80 -6.59
CA LEU A 175 -2.35 -9.21 -6.84
C LEU A 175 -3.85 -9.52 -6.73
N ALA A 176 -4.57 -8.83 -5.89
CA ALA A 176 -5.95 -9.17 -5.54
C ALA A 176 -6.86 -7.95 -5.58
N TYR A 177 -7.14 -7.45 -6.78
CA TYR A 177 -8.16 -6.39 -6.97
C TYR A 177 -9.58 -6.97 -6.82
N THR A 178 -9.90 -7.49 -5.62
CA THR A 178 -11.25 -7.97 -5.29
C THR A 178 -11.66 -7.51 -3.90
N GLY A 179 -12.86 -6.97 -3.77
CA GLY A 179 -13.44 -6.59 -2.48
C GLY A 179 -13.81 -7.76 -1.55
N ALA A 180 -13.48 -9.00 -1.94
CA ALA A 180 -13.94 -10.21 -1.27
C ALA A 180 -13.44 -10.38 0.19
N TYR A 181 -12.31 -9.74 0.55
CA TYR A 181 -11.66 -9.92 1.86
C TYR A 181 -11.63 -8.65 2.72
N VAL A 182 -12.38 -7.63 2.36
CA VAL A 182 -12.36 -6.33 3.06
C VAL A 182 -12.76 -6.47 4.52
N THR A 183 -13.87 -7.15 4.80
CA THR A 183 -14.39 -7.34 6.16
C THR A 183 -13.41 -8.10 7.03
N ASP A 184 -12.94 -9.26 6.57
CA ASP A 184 -12.01 -10.10 7.34
C ASP A 184 -10.72 -9.34 7.68
N THR A 185 -10.15 -8.60 6.71
CA THR A 185 -8.95 -7.82 6.91
C THR A 185 -9.17 -6.70 7.95
N VAL A 186 -10.29 -5.99 7.89
CA VAL A 186 -10.60 -4.93 8.85
C VAL A 186 -10.81 -5.49 10.26
N ASP A 187 -11.42 -6.66 10.41
CA ASP A 187 -11.61 -7.30 11.72
C ASP A 187 -10.28 -7.80 12.31
N GLU A 188 -9.38 -8.35 11.47
CA GLU A 188 -8.01 -8.70 11.87
C GLU A 188 -7.23 -7.46 12.32
N HIS A 189 -7.34 -6.34 11.62
CA HIS A 189 -6.73 -5.06 11.98
C HIS A 189 -7.29 -4.51 13.31
N ALA A 190 -8.60 -4.67 13.54
CA ALA A 190 -9.22 -4.27 14.80
C ALA A 190 -8.64 -5.07 15.98
N ALA A 191 -8.44 -6.39 15.83
CA ALA A 191 -7.84 -7.22 16.86
C ALA A 191 -6.41 -6.78 17.21
N VAL A 192 -5.60 -6.42 16.21
CA VAL A 192 -4.24 -5.86 16.43
C VAL A 192 -4.32 -4.55 17.21
N ALA A 193 -5.18 -3.63 16.77
CA ALA A 193 -5.32 -2.31 17.43
C ALA A 193 -5.86 -2.42 18.86
N GLU A 194 -6.77 -3.34 19.13
CA GLU A 194 -7.32 -3.61 20.46
C GLU A 194 -6.23 -4.15 21.42
N ALA A 195 -5.41 -5.12 20.97
CA ALA A 195 -4.32 -5.67 21.74
C ALA A 195 -3.25 -4.62 22.06
N ILE A 196 -2.87 -3.79 21.07
CA ILE A 196 -1.95 -2.66 21.28
C ILE A 196 -2.55 -1.67 22.28
N SER A 197 -3.81 -1.31 22.14
CA SER A 197 -4.48 -0.36 23.05
C SER A 197 -4.53 -0.88 24.49
N ALA A 198 -4.77 -2.17 24.67
CA ALA A 198 -4.74 -2.83 25.97
C ALA A 198 -3.33 -2.91 26.60
N GLY A 199 -2.27 -2.80 25.79
CA GLY A 199 -0.88 -2.96 26.23
C GLY A 199 -0.46 -4.41 26.39
N ASP A 200 -1.17 -5.31 25.74
CA ASP A 200 -0.83 -6.74 25.75
C ASP A 200 0.11 -7.05 24.57
N ALA A 201 1.40 -7.08 24.88
CA ALA A 201 2.45 -7.30 23.89
C ALA A 201 2.33 -8.68 23.21
N ASN A 202 1.97 -9.71 23.97
CA ASN A 202 1.83 -11.06 23.41
C ASN A 202 0.60 -11.14 22.51
N ALA A 203 -0.55 -10.66 22.95
CA ALA A 203 -1.76 -10.62 22.13
C ALA A 203 -1.57 -9.77 20.86
N ALA A 204 -0.85 -8.65 20.93
CA ALA A 204 -0.54 -7.81 19.78
C ALA A 204 0.35 -8.54 18.75
N ALA A 205 1.38 -9.26 19.21
CA ALA A 205 2.24 -10.08 18.35
C ALA A 205 1.44 -11.21 17.68
N ASP A 206 0.60 -11.91 18.44
CA ASP A 206 -0.18 -13.04 17.94
C ASP A 206 -1.27 -12.57 16.95
N ALA A 207 -1.97 -11.48 17.24
CA ALA A 207 -2.95 -10.89 16.33
C ALA A 207 -2.30 -10.44 15.00
N MET A 208 -1.14 -9.78 15.06
CA MET A 208 -0.41 -9.37 13.86
C MET A 208 0.08 -10.58 13.06
N ARG A 209 0.61 -11.61 13.72
CA ARG A 209 1.01 -12.86 13.06
C ARG A 209 -0.16 -13.49 12.32
N THR A 210 -1.28 -13.65 13.00
CA THR A 210 -2.52 -14.23 12.43
C THR A 210 -2.98 -13.44 11.20
N HIS A 211 -3.00 -12.11 11.30
CA HIS A 211 -3.34 -11.24 10.18
C HIS A 211 -2.43 -11.47 8.96
N ILE A 212 -1.11 -11.52 9.16
CA ILE A 212 -0.15 -11.71 8.07
C ILE A 212 -0.27 -13.10 7.44
N GLU A 213 -0.45 -14.16 8.24
CA GLU A 213 -0.65 -15.52 7.77
C GLU A 213 -1.94 -15.66 6.95
N HIS A 214 -3.04 -15.10 7.43
CA HIS A 214 -4.31 -15.08 6.69
C HIS A 214 -4.20 -14.28 5.39
N SER A 215 -3.55 -13.12 5.43
CA SER A 215 -3.31 -12.30 4.23
C SER A 215 -2.48 -13.06 3.20
N ARG A 216 -1.39 -13.73 3.62
CA ARG A 216 -0.59 -14.61 2.76
C ARG A 216 -1.45 -15.69 2.12
N ASP A 217 -2.22 -16.41 2.91
CA ASP A 217 -3.00 -17.54 2.45
C ASP A 217 -4.10 -17.11 1.46
N ARG A 218 -4.70 -15.94 1.67
CA ARG A 218 -5.65 -15.34 0.72
C ARG A 218 -4.97 -15.03 -0.62
N LEU A 219 -3.82 -14.38 -0.61
CA LEU A 219 -3.10 -13.99 -1.83
C LEU A 219 -2.48 -15.19 -2.56
N MET A 220 -2.00 -16.20 -1.84
CA MET A 220 -1.48 -17.43 -2.45
C MET A 220 -2.53 -18.19 -3.26
N ARG A 221 -3.82 -18.05 -2.95
CA ARG A 221 -4.92 -18.66 -3.72
C ARG A 221 -5.22 -17.90 -5.02
N VAL A 222 -4.83 -16.64 -5.13
CA VAL A 222 -5.08 -15.80 -6.32
C VAL A 222 -4.00 -16.00 -7.38
N ILE A 223 -2.80 -16.45 -6.99
CA ILE A 223 -1.64 -16.62 -7.89
C ILE A 223 -1.64 -17.99 -8.62
N ASP A 224 -2.51 -18.91 -8.24
CA ASP A 224 -2.69 -20.20 -8.95
C ASP A 224 -3.52 -20.01 -10.25
#